data_abb7d7b9f309c6b9fb81061ea6acf69a
#
_entry.id   abb7d7b9f309c6b9fb81061ea6acf69a
#
_cell.length_a   1.000
_cell.length_b   1.000
_cell.length_c   1.000
_cell.angle_alpha   90.00
_cell.angle_beta   90.00
_cell.angle_gamma   90.00
#
_symmetry.space_group_name_H-M   'P 1'
#
loop_
_entity.id
_entity.type
_entity.pdbx_description
1 polymer ?
#
loop_
_entity_poly.entity_id
_entity_poly.type
_entity_poly.pdbx_seq_one_letter_code
_entity_poly.pdbx_strand_id
1 'polypeptide(L)'
;MSILYINDYGVVVGMSDGRCKATLQEQCIALIPLEQLEGIVILGQAQLTTALTEYCLLNGIAVSYFSRGGTYFGKLESAAHVNVPRQRLQCSLYDTEFALELSRSLIMAKMHNQRVALKRYEASKNQDCDAEKKIIAVSCEKAKDAEDGQLLLGYEGTAARAYFQGMGKCVDEAFYFEKRSRRTPLDPFNSMLSFGYSMLLREIQVSLETHGLNSYFGFFHRDAEKSPSLACDLIEEWRAVIVDATVMSAVNKHIIRREHFEQEDGKPGIYFTKEGVRIFIERMEQKLSTKIQYLPYI
;
A
#
# COMPACT_ATOMS: atom_id res chain seq x y z
N MET A 1 10.52 12.57 -12.27
CA MET A 1 9.23 12.28 -11.66
C MET A 1 9.45 12.17 -10.17
N SER A 2 8.72 12.97 -9.39
CA SER A 2 9.02 13.10 -7.95
C SER A 2 7.74 13.24 -7.13
N ILE A 3 7.62 12.42 -6.07
CA ILE A 3 6.62 12.60 -5.02
C ILE A 3 7.27 13.34 -3.86
N LEU A 4 6.63 14.40 -3.39
CA LEU A 4 7.08 15.19 -2.25
C LEU A 4 6.46 14.63 -0.96
N TYR A 5 7.28 14.06 -0.08
CA TYR A 5 6.86 13.59 1.24
C TYR A 5 7.19 14.64 2.30
N ILE A 6 6.19 15.09 3.05
CA ILE A 6 6.34 16.05 4.15
C ILE A 6 6.06 15.33 5.47
N ASN A 7 7.11 15.16 6.28
CA ASN A 7 7.05 14.50 7.59
C ASN A 7 7.40 15.46 8.75
N ASP A 8 7.61 16.75 8.46
CA ASP A 8 7.92 17.78 9.43
C ASP A 8 6.69 18.61 9.80
N TYR A 9 6.59 19.05 11.06
CA TYR A 9 5.54 19.96 11.49
C TYR A 9 5.86 21.40 11.11
N GLY A 10 4.81 22.15 10.74
CA GLY A 10 4.92 23.58 10.45
C GLY A 10 5.55 23.89 9.09
N VAL A 11 5.68 22.89 8.23
CA VAL A 11 6.12 23.11 6.84
C VAL A 11 5.04 23.85 6.08
N VAL A 12 5.44 24.85 5.31
CA VAL A 12 4.59 25.53 4.31
C VAL A 12 5.05 25.11 2.93
N VAL A 13 4.13 24.57 2.12
CA VAL A 13 4.40 24.16 0.75
C VAL A 13 3.65 25.08 -0.21
N GLY A 14 4.39 25.71 -1.09
CA GLY A 14 3.84 26.68 -2.05
C GLY A 14 4.52 26.60 -3.41
N MET A 15 4.28 27.60 -4.23
CA MET A 15 4.92 27.75 -5.55
C MET A 15 5.79 29.00 -5.59
N SER A 16 6.98 28.88 -6.19
CA SER A 16 7.86 30.00 -6.51
C SER A 16 8.65 29.69 -7.78
N ASP A 17 8.66 30.60 -8.73
CA ASP A 17 9.47 30.52 -9.95
C ASP A 17 9.33 29.18 -10.73
N GLY A 18 8.08 28.72 -10.92
CA GLY A 18 7.80 27.45 -11.61
C GLY A 18 8.18 26.19 -10.84
N ARG A 19 8.37 26.32 -9.52
CA ARG A 19 8.77 25.20 -8.65
C ARG A 19 7.85 25.06 -7.45
N CYS A 20 7.62 23.83 -7.03
CA CYS A 20 7.05 23.51 -5.73
C CYS A 20 8.15 23.69 -4.68
N LYS A 21 7.91 24.56 -3.70
CA LYS A 21 8.84 24.94 -2.65
C LYS A 21 8.27 24.58 -1.28
N ALA A 22 8.99 23.78 -0.51
CA ALA A 22 8.68 23.53 0.88
C ALA A 22 9.62 24.34 1.78
N THR A 23 9.05 25.04 2.77
CA THR A 23 9.79 25.87 3.72
C THR A 23 9.45 25.49 5.15
N LEU A 24 10.45 25.49 6.02
CA LEU A 24 10.30 25.32 7.44
C LEU A 24 11.05 26.47 8.14
N GLN A 25 10.35 27.26 8.97
CA GLN A 25 10.94 28.44 9.64
C GLN A 25 11.70 29.35 8.65
N GLU A 26 11.04 29.65 7.51
CA GLU A 26 11.56 30.45 6.39
C GLU A 26 12.73 29.83 5.60
N GLN A 27 13.30 28.71 6.05
CA GLN A 27 14.33 27.99 5.33
C GLN A 27 13.72 27.06 4.26
N CYS A 28 14.27 27.11 3.05
CA CYS A 28 13.87 26.18 1.99
C CYS A 28 14.44 24.79 2.28
N ILE A 29 13.55 23.81 2.46
CA ILE A 29 13.91 22.41 2.76
C ILE A 29 13.75 21.48 1.56
N ALA A 30 12.91 21.86 0.56
CA ALA A 30 12.76 21.13 -0.70
C ALA A 30 12.34 22.08 -1.82
N LEU A 31 12.82 21.78 -3.03
CA LEU A 31 12.53 22.55 -4.23
C LEU A 31 12.44 21.60 -5.43
N ILE A 32 11.26 21.46 -6.03
CA ILE A 32 10.98 20.52 -7.11
C ILE A 32 10.36 21.29 -8.27
N PRO A 33 10.85 21.15 -9.52
CA PRO A 33 10.18 21.70 -10.69
C PRO A 33 8.73 21.20 -10.76
N LEU A 34 7.76 22.08 -11.03
CA LEU A 34 6.34 21.71 -11.06
C LEU A 34 6.03 20.64 -12.12
N GLU A 35 6.74 20.67 -13.23
CA GLU A 35 6.65 19.68 -14.31
C GLU A 35 7.13 18.26 -13.92
N GLN A 36 7.91 18.15 -12.84
CA GLN A 36 8.39 16.87 -12.30
C GLN A 36 7.58 16.38 -11.10
N LEU A 37 6.65 17.22 -10.60
CA LEU A 37 5.85 16.90 -9.42
C LEU A 37 4.69 15.97 -9.79
N GLU A 38 4.72 14.74 -9.30
CA GLU A 38 3.68 13.73 -9.51
C GLU A 38 2.70 13.61 -8.35
N GLY A 39 3.10 14.02 -7.17
CA GLY A 39 2.25 13.98 -5.99
C GLY A 39 2.86 14.63 -4.77
N ILE A 40 2.00 14.92 -3.80
CA ILE A 40 2.39 15.42 -2.47
C ILE A 40 1.76 14.49 -1.43
N VAL A 41 2.57 14.02 -0.50
CA VAL A 41 2.13 13.18 0.62
C VAL A 41 2.47 13.90 1.94
N ILE A 42 1.44 14.25 2.68
CA ILE A 42 1.59 14.95 3.97
C ILE A 42 1.41 13.94 5.09
N LEU A 43 2.47 13.74 5.88
CA LEU A 43 2.55 12.84 7.03
C LEU A 43 2.62 13.68 8.30
N GLY A 44 1.52 14.33 8.67
CA GLY A 44 1.48 15.20 9.85
C GLY A 44 0.79 16.52 9.58
N GLN A 45 1.38 17.63 10.01
CA GLN A 45 0.77 18.96 9.90
C GLN A 45 1.63 19.89 9.04
N ALA A 46 1.21 20.10 7.81
CA ALA A 46 1.81 21.08 6.90
C ALA A 46 0.70 21.93 6.27
N GLN A 47 1.05 23.11 5.79
CA GLN A 47 0.14 24.01 5.08
C GLN A 47 0.48 24.00 3.60
N LEU A 48 -0.54 23.86 2.74
CA LEU A 48 -0.42 24.13 1.32
C LEU A 48 -0.96 25.53 1.01
N THR A 49 -0.24 26.29 0.22
CA THR A 49 -0.77 27.56 -0.28
C THR A 49 -1.91 27.29 -1.26
N THR A 50 -2.89 28.20 -1.33
CA THR A 50 -4.02 28.11 -2.27
C THR A 50 -3.53 27.97 -3.71
N ALA A 51 -2.52 28.75 -4.12
CA ALA A 51 -1.96 28.70 -5.46
C ALA A 51 -1.42 27.30 -5.83
N LEU A 52 -0.70 26.62 -4.92
CA LEU A 52 -0.23 25.26 -5.15
C LEU A 52 -1.40 24.26 -5.17
N THR A 53 -2.37 24.44 -4.28
CA THR A 53 -3.59 23.60 -4.25
C THR A 53 -4.35 23.70 -5.59
N GLU A 54 -4.59 24.90 -6.09
CA GLU A 54 -5.22 25.12 -7.39
C GLU A 54 -4.42 24.49 -8.54
N TYR A 55 -3.10 24.66 -8.54
CA TYR A 55 -2.24 24.03 -9.52
C TYR A 55 -2.35 22.50 -9.51
N CYS A 56 -2.31 21.89 -8.32
CA CYS A 56 -2.46 20.44 -8.18
C CYS A 56 -3.84 19.96 -8.70
N LEU A 57 -4.92 20.65 -8.34
CA LEU A 57 -6.26 20.31 -8.77
C LEU A 57 -6.44 20.39 -10.29
N LEU A 58 -5.92 21.46 -10.90
CA LEU A 58 -6.04 21.69 -12.36
C LEU A 58 -5.21 20.69 -13.17
N ASN A 59 -4.08 20.24 -12.64
CA ASN A 59 -3.18 19.32 -13.33
C ASN A 59 -3.34 17.84 -12.89
N GLY A 60 -4.32 17.53 -12.03
CA GLY A 60 -4.55 16.17 -11.57
C GLY A 60 -3.44 15.60 -10.69
N ILE A 61 -2.62 16.47 -10.05
CA ILE A 61 -1.55 16.06 -9.14
C ILE A 61 -2.16 15.66 -7.81
N ALA A 62 -1.93 14.42 -7.40
CA ALA A 62 -2.51 13.87 -6.19
C ALA A 62 -1.89 14.46 -4.91
N VAL A 63 -2.71 15.02 -4.03
CA VAL A 63 -2.30 15.46 -2.69
C VAL A 63 -3.00 14.61 -1.66
N SER A 64 -2.23 13.88 -0.85
CA SER A 64 -2.75 12.89 0.10
C SER A 64 -2.32 13.22 1.53
N TYR A 65 -3.21 12.97 2.49
CA TYR A 65 -3.02 13.27 3.90
C TYR A 65 -3.01 11.99 4.74
N PHE A 66 -2.00 11.86 5.58
CA PHE A 66 -1.83 10.73 6.49
C PHE A 66 -1.53 11.23 7.91
N SER A 67 -1.82 10.39 8.90
CA SER A 67 -1.22 10.56 10.22
C SER A 67 0.28 10.19 10.17
N ARG A 68 1.03 10.60 11.19
CA ARG A 68 2.44 10.16 11.35
C ARG A 68 2.60 8.64 11.41
N GLY A 69 1.61 7.94 11.95
CA GLY A 69 1.59 6.47 12.00
C GLY A 69 1.13 5.79 10.71
N GLY A 70 0.93 6.55 9.61
CA GLY A 70 0.55 5.99 8.31
C GLY A 70 -0.95 5.75 8.11
N THR A 71 -1.82 6.24 9.01
CA THR A 71 -3.28 6.19 8.79
C THR A 71 -3.67 7.20 7.71
N TYR A 72 -4.27 6.73 6.64
CA TYR A 72 -4.77 7.57 5.56
C TYR A 72 -6.02 8.34 6.00
N PHE A 73 -6.03 9.67 5.82
CA PHE A 73 -7.15 10.54 6.15
C PHE A 73 -8.01 10.88 4.93
N GLY A 74 -7.37 11.03 3.78
CA GLY A 74 -8.03 11.49 2.55
C GLY A 74 -7.04 12.18 1.62
N LYS A 75 -7.61 12.77 0.58
CA LYS A 75 -6.85 13.48 -0.47
C LYS A 75 -7.65 14.66 -1.01
N LEU A 76 -6.97 15.53 -1.77
CA LEU A 76 -7.63 16.49 -2.65
C LEU A 76 -8.18 15.74 -3.87
N GLU A 77 -9.45 15.97 -4.18
CA GLU A 77 -10.10 15.37 -5.34
C GLU A 77 -10.10 16.34 -6.51
N SER A 78 -9.47 15.93 -7.62
CA SER A 78 -9.44 16.68 -8.87
C SER A 78 -10.52 16.18 -9.82
N ALA A 79 -11.14 17.09 -10.57
CA ALA A 79 -12.06 16.75 -11.65
C ALA A 79 -11.35 16.37 -12.97
N ALA A 80 -10.01 16.50 -13.03
CA ALA A 80 -9.24 16.37 -14.27
C ALA A 80 -9.39 15.00 -14.97
N HIS A 81 -9.66 13.94 -14.20
CA HIS A 81 -9.71 12.56 -14.71
C HIS A 81 -11.09 11.89 -14.58
N VAL A 82 -12.13 12.66 -14.25
CA VAL A 82 -13.48 12.10 -14.06
C VAL A 82 -14.05 11.57 -15.39
N ASN A 83 -14.39 10.28 -15.44
CA ASN A 83 -14.99 9.61 -16.59
C ASN A 83 -16.32 8.94 -16.22
N VAL A 84 -17.41 9.70 -16.29
CA VAL A 84 -18.75 9.24 -15.89
C VAL A 84 -19.23 8.00 -16.67
N PRO A 85 -19.06 7.89 -18.02
CA PRO A 85 -19.44 6.67 -18.75
C PRO A 85 -18.71 5.43 -18.23
N ARG A 86 -17.40 5.52 -17.95
CA ARG A 86 -16.61 4.41 -17.41
C ARG A 86 -17.06 4.01 -16.01
N GLN A 87 -17.34 4.95 -15.14
CA GLN A 87 -17.85 4.69 -13.80
C GLN A 87 -19.24 4.04 -13.81
N ARG A 88 -20.11 4.44 -14.74
CA ARG A 88 -21.41 3.77 -14.94
C ARG A 88 -21.25 2.32 -15.39
N LEU A 89 -20.35 2.06 -16.33
CA LEU A 89 -20.03 0.70 -16.76
C LEU A 89 -19.49 -0.12 -15.58
N GLN A 90 -18.58 0.45 -14.79
CA GLN A 90 -18.05 -0.20 -13.59
C GLN A 90 -19.17 -0.60 -12.62
N CYS A 91 -20.12 0.30 -12.33
CA CYS A 91 -21.28 -0.02 -11.49
C CYS A 91 -22.15 -1.14 -12.09
N SER A 92 -22.36 -1.16 -13.41
CA SER A 92 -23.22 -2.16 -14.07
C SER A 92 -22.62 -3.56 -14.05
N LEU A 93 -21.32 -3.70 -13.77
CA LEU A 93 -20.61 -4.99 -13.69
C LEU A 93 -20.63 -5.59 -12.27
N TYR A 94 -21.15 -4.86 -11.28
CA TYR A 94 -21.31 -5.36 -9.91
C TYR A 94 -22.32 -6.52 -9.88
N ASP A 95 -22.04 -7.56 -9.08
CA ASP A 95 -22.85 -8.79 -8.97
C ASP A 95 -23.05 -9.56 -10.31
N THR A 96 -22.16 -9.41 -11.26
CA THR A 96 -22.14 -10.17 -12.51
C THR A 96 -21.08 -11.28 -12.50
N GLU A 97 -21.13 -12.18 -13.49
CA GLU A 97 -20.09 -13.20 -13.71
C GLU A 97 -18.70 -12.56 -13.86
N PHE A 98 -18.61 -11.43 -14.54
CA PHE A 98 -17.37 -10.65 -14.66
C PHE A 98 -16.77 -10.31 -13.28
N ALA A 99 -17.60 -9.89 -12.31
CA ALA A 99 -17.14 -9.54 -10.98
C ALA A 99 -16.53 -10.75 -10.25
N LEU A 100 -17.14 -11.94 -10.41
CA LEU A 100 -16.64 -13.17 -9.81
C LEU A 100 -15.34 -13.64 -10.49
N GLU A 101 -15.26 -13.62 -11.81
CA GLU A 101 -14.07 -13.98 -12.58
C GLU A 101 -12.88 -13.08 -12.26
N LEU A 102 -13.10 -11.77 -12.19
CA LEU A 102 -12.08 -10.81 -11.79
C LEU A 102 -11.59 -11.07 -10.36
N SER A 103 -12.52 -11.33 -9.44
CA SER A 103 -12.21 -11.65 -8.05
C SER A 103 -11.37 -12.93 -7.93
N ARG A 104 -11.74 -13.99 -8.65
CA ARG A 104 -10.94 -15.24 -8.72
C ARG A 104 -9.53 -14.96 -9.22
N SER A 105 -9.40 -14.21 -10.31
CA SER A 105 -8.11 -13.87 -10.92
C SER A 105 -7.20 -13.12 -9.95
N LEU A 106 -7.72 -12.10 -9.27
CA LEU A 106 -6.98 -11.29 -8.29
C LEU A 106 -6.51 -12.13 -7.08
N ILE A 107 -7.39 -12.97 -6.55
CA ILE A 107 -7.07 -13.80 -5.37
C ILE A 107 -6.11 -14.93 -5.73
N MET A 108 -6.24 -15.54 -6.90
CA MET A 108 -5.28 -16.53 -7.41
C MET A 108 -3.89 -15.89 -7.62
N ALA A 109 -3.82 -14.69 -8.20
CA ALA A 109 -2.58 -13.94 -8.36
C ALA A 109 -1.93 -13.63 -7.00
N LYS A 110 -2.72 -13.19 -6.01
CA LYS A 110 -2.26 -13.00 -4.63
C LYS A 110 -1.62 -14.27 -4.07
N MET A 111 -2.35 -15.40 -4.09
CA MET A 111 -1.86 -16.66 -3.53
C MET A 111 -0.62 -17.17 -4.26
N HIS A 112 -0.57 -17.03 -5.58
CA HIS A 112 0.63 -17.34 -6.36
C HIS A 112 1.83 -16.51 -5.90
N ASN A 113 1.67 -15.20 -5.80
CA ASN A 113 2.72 -14.28 -5.38
C ASN A 113 3.18 -14.55 -3.94
N GLN A 114 2.27 -14.86 -3.04
CA GLN A 114 2.58 -15.27 -1.66
C GLN A 114 3.42 -16.55 -1.63
N ARG A 115 3.05 -17.58 -2.42
CA ARG A 115 3.82 -18.83 -2.50
C ARG A 115 5.21 -18.61 -3.05
N VAL A 116 5.36 -17.78 -4.10
CA VAL A 116 6.65 -17.45 -4.70
C VAL A 116 7.53 -16.64 -3.72
N ALA A 117 6.94 -15.67 -3.00
CA ALA A 117 7.64 -14.89 -1.99
C ALA A 117 8.15 -15.81 -0.86
N LEU A 118 7.28 -16.67 -0.34
CA LEU A 118 7.63 -17.60 0.74
C LEU A 118 8.77 -18.56 0.33
N LYS A 119 8.75 -19.09 -0.91
CA LYS A 119 9.85 -19.89 -1.45
C LYS A 119 11.20 -19.16 -1.45
N ARG A 120 11.19 -17.84 -1.73
CA ARG A 120 12.40 -17.02 -1.67
C ARG A 120 12.88 -16.78 -0.25
N TYR A 121 11.95 -16.54 0.69
CA TYR A 121 12.28 -16.29 2.10
C TYR A 121 12.87 -17.55 2.76
N GLU A 122 12.26 -18.72 2.57
CA GLU A 122 12.76 -19.98 3.12
C GLU A 122 14.18 -20.29 2.62
N ALA A 123 14.43 -20.11 1.31
CA ALA A 123 15.76 -20.33 0.75
C ALA A 123 16.81 -19.37 1.33
N SER A 124 16.45 -18.12 1.61
CA SER A 124 17.37 -17.12 2.15
C SER A 124 17.69 -17.32 3.64
N LYS A 125 16.81 -17.99 4.39
CA LYS A 125 16.93 -18.22 5.85
C LYS A 125 17.14 -19.68 6.22
N ASN A 126 17.21 -20.57 5.23
CA ASN A 126 17.31 -22.01 5.43
C ASN A 126 16.23 -22.56 6.38
N GLN A 127 14.99 -22.11 6.16
CA GLN A 127 13.80 -22.52 6.91
C GLN A 127 12.97 -23.49 6.07
N ASP A 128 12.09 -24.25 6.72
CA ASP A 128 11.11 -25.12 6.05
C ASP A 128 9.72 -24.50 6.13
N CYS A 129 9.16 -24.18 4.95
CA CYS A 129 7.80 -23.66 4.77
C CYS A 129 6.95 -24.55 3.85
N ASP A 130 7.29 -25.84 3.67
CA ASP A 130 6.59 -26.74 2.74
C ASP A 130 5.12 -26.94 3.12
N ALA A 131 4.82 -27.04 4.40
CA ALA A 131 3.43 -27.17 4.88
C ALA A 131 2.60 -25.93 4.52
N GLU A 132 3.11 -24.74 4.76
CA GLU A 132 2.43 -23.48 4.46
C GLU A 132 2.27 -23.28 2.95
N LYS A 133 3.29 -23.57 2.14
CA LYS A 133 3.22 -23.51 0.68
C LYS A 133 2.19 -24.49 0.11
N LYS A 134 2.07 -25.68 0.70
CA LYS A 134 1.06 -26.66 0.32
C LYS A 134 -0.37 -26.18 0.63
N ILE A 135 -0.59 -25.58 1.78
CA ILE A 135 -1.90 -25.00 2.14
C ILE A 135 -2.27 -23.89 1.15
N ILE A 136 -1.34 -22.99 0.82
CA ILE A 136 -1.57 -21.93 -0.16
C ILE A 136 -1.88 -22.52 -1.53
N ALA A 137 -1.15 -23.54 -1.98
CA ALA A 137 -1.39 -24.18 -3.28
C ALA A 137 -2.77 -24.84 -3.36
N VAL A 138 -3.19 -25.58 -2.33
CA VAL A 138 -4.51 -26.20 -2.27
C VAL A 138 -5.62 -25.14 -2.23
N SER A 139 -5.44 -24.07 -1.49
CA SER A 139 -6.40 -22.96 -1.46
C SER A 139 -6.52 -22.28 -2.82
N CYS A 140 -5.41 -22.10 -3.54
CA CYS A 140 -5.39 -21.53 -4.89
C CYS A 140 -6.13 -22.41 -5.90
N GLU A 141 -5.95 -23.73 -5.86
CA GLU A 141 -6.69 -24.65 -6.74
C GLU A 141 -8.21 -24.59 -6.47
N LYS A 142 -8.62 -24.57 -5.20
CA LYS A 142 -10.04 -24.45 -4.83
C LYS A 142 -10.64 -23.09 -5.21
N ALA A 143 -9.83 -22.03 -5.21
CA ALA A 143 -10.29 -20.70 -5.60
C ALA A 143 -10.68 -20.59 -7.07
N LYS A 144 -10.12 -21.44 -7.96
CA LYS A 144 -10.48 -21.50 -9.39
C LYS A 144 -11.97 -21.79 -9.61
N ASP A 145 -12.50 -22.68 -8.80
CA ASP A 145 -13.85 -23.19 -8.94
C ASP A 145 -14.81 -22.63 -7.88
N ALA A 146 -14.40 -21.53 -7.20
CA ALA A 146 -15.25 -20.88 -6.21
C ALA A 146 -16.52 -20.32 -6.87
N GLU A 147 -17.69 -20.79 -6.46
CA GLU A 147 -18.98 -20.41 -7.05
C GLU A 147 -19.45 -19.03 -6.60
N ASP A 148 -18.91 -18.52 -5.50
CA ASP A 148 -19.25 -17.20 -4.96
C ASP A 148 -18.07 -16.54 -4.21
N GLY A 149 -18.23 -15.23 -3.92
CA GLY A 149 -17.24 -14.45 -3.21
C GLY A 149 -17.00 -14.88 -1.76
N GLN A 150 -17.94 -15.55 -1.09
CA GLN A 150 -17.77 -16.00 0.30
C GLN A 150 -16.85 -17.21 0.38
N LEU A 151 -17.02 -18.18 -0.54
CA LEU A 151 -16.11 -19.30 -0.68
C LEU A 151 -14.70 -18.82 -1.03
N LEU A 152 -14.60 -17.87 -1.96
CA LEU A 152 -13.33 -17.28 -2.35
C LEU A 152 -12.63 -16.58 -1.17
N LEU A 153 -13.37 -15.84 -0.35
CA LEU A 153 -12.86 -15.19 0.87
C LEU A 153 -12.37 -16.22 1.91
N GLY A 154 -13.06 -17.38 2.03
CA GLY A 154 -12.64 -18.47 2.90
C GLY A 154 -11.29 -19.07 2.48
N TYR A 155 -11.10 -19.30 1.18
CA TYR A 155 -9.83 -19.82 0.63
C TYR A 155 -8.71 -18.78 0.76
N GLU A 156 -9.00 -17.51 0.48
CA GLU A 156 -8.07 -16.40 0.66
C GLU A 156 -7.59 -16.31 2.11
N GLY A 157 -8.51 -16.32 3.08
CA GLY A 157 -8.19 -16.22 4.51
C GLY A 157 -7.35 -17.40 5.01
N THR A 158 -7.60 -18.61 4.47
CA THR A 158 -6.80 -19.81 4.80
C THR A 158 -5.38 -19.69 4.27
N ALA A 159 -5.22 -19.28 3.00
CA ALA A 159 -3.92 -19.04 2.38
C ALA A 159 -3.15 -17.91 3.06
N ALA A 160 -3.81 -16.80 3.38
CA ALA A 160 -3.18 -15.66 4.06
C ALA A 160 -2.65 -16.03 5.45
N ARG A 161 -3.38 -16.85 6.22
CA ARG A 161 -2.93 -17.34 7.53
C ARG A 161 -1.66 -18.19 7.40
N ALA A 162 -1.65 -19.15 6.47
CA ALA A 162 -0.48 -19.97 6.20
C ALA A 162 0.71 -19.12 5.73
N TYR A 163 0.47 -18.14 4.85
CA TYR A 163 1.50 -17.23 4.38
C TYR A 163 2.18 -16.46 5.52
N PHE A 164 1.41 -15.84 6.43
CA PHE A 164 1.98 -15.09 7.55
C PHE A 164 2.66 -16.00 8.58
N GLN A 165 2.21 -17.23 8.76
CA GLN A 165 2.92 -18.23 9.59
C GLN A 165 4.29 -18.56 8.99
N GLY A 166 4.36 -18.86 7.69
CA GLY A 166 5.63 -19.12 7.01
C GLY A 166 6.56 -17.90 6.99
N MET A 167 6.01 -16.71 6.78
CA MET A 167 6.79 -15.46 6.85
C MET A 167 7.40 -15.26 8.24
N GLY A 168 6.65 -15.55 9.31
CA GLY A 168 7.13 -15.47 10.69
C GLY A 168 8.33 -16.37 10.97
N LYS A 169 8.44 -17.55 10.31
CA LYS A 169 9.61 -18.42 10.39
C LYS A 169 10.86 -17.82 9.73
N CYS A 170 10.67 -16.97 8.73
CA CYS A 170 11.73 -16.43 7.88
C CYS A 170 12.16 -14.99 8.25
N VAL A 171 11.48 -14.35 9.19
CA VAL A 171 11.82 -13.01 9.64
C VAL A 171 12.97 -13.05 10.65
N ASP A 172 13.76 -11.98 10.70
CA ASP A 172 14.78 -11.79 11.73
C ASP A 172 14.14 -11.83 13.13
N GLU A 173 14.78 -12.53 14.08
CA GLU A 173 14.26 -12.76 15.45
C GLU A 173 13.91 -11.45 16.18
N ALA A 174 14.70 -10.41 15.96
CA ALA A 174 14.43 -9.07 16.53
C ALA A 174 13.10 -8.48 16.08
N PHE A 175 12.53 -8.95 14.97
CA PHE A 175 11.27 -8.49 14.38
C PHE A 175 10.20 -9.58 14.36
N TYR A 176 10.36 -10.62 15.16
CA TYR A 176 9.36 -11.67 15.28
C TYR A 176 7.97 -11.09 15.59
N PHE A 177 6.95 -11.64 14.95
CA PHE A 177 5.54 -11.33 15.15
C PHE A 177 4.74 -12.63 15.23
N GLU A 178 3.77 -12.68 16.11
CA GLU A 178 2.94 -13.88 16.30
C GLU A 178 1.88 -14.01 15.20
N LYS A 179 1.24 -12.88 14.89
CA LYS A 179 0.14 -12.82 13.91
C LYS A 179 0.00 -11.43 13.31
N ARG A 180 -0.72 -11.34 12.19
CA ARG A 180 -1.03 -10.06 11.58
C ARG A 180 -1.98 -9.24 12.44
N SER A 181 -1.54 -8.07 12.94
CA SER A 181 -2.35 -7.05 13.62
C SER A 181 -2.52 -5.83 12.70
N ARG A 182 -3.78 -5.40 12.44
CA ARG A 182 -4.07 -4.40 11.40
C ARG A 182 -4.32 -2.98 11.94
N ARG A 183 -5.29 -2.82 12.84
CA ARG A 183 -5.79 -1.49 13.26
C ARG A 183 -4.97 -0.85 14.37
N THR A 184 -4.25 -1.66 15.15
CA THR A 184 -3.25 -1.21 16.10
C THR A 184 -2.07 -2.16 15.91
N PRO A 185 -0.97 -1.76 15.26
CA PRO A 185 0.18 -2.62 15.10
C PRO A 185 0.83 -2.82 16.47
N LEU A 186 0.90 -4.09 16.92
CA LEU A 186 1.41 -4.43 18.25
C LEU A 186 2.91 -4.72 18.27
N ASP A 187 3.53 -4.73 17.12
CA ASP A 187 4.96 -4.99 16.93
C ASP A 187 5.50 -4.19 15.71
N PRO A 188 6.82 -3.99 15.61
CA PRO A 188 7.43 -3.24 14.52
C PRO A 188 7.18 -3.82 13.14
N PHE A 189 7.12 -5.16 13.01
CA PHE A 189 6.88 -5.79 11.72
C PHE A 189 5.48 -5.49 11.19
N ASN A 190 4.47 -5.60 12.04
CA ASN A 190 3.09 -5.20 11.71
C ASN A 190 2.95 -3.71 11.45
N SER A 191 3.74 -2.86 12.11
CA SER A 191 3.79 -1.42 11.85
C SER A 191 4.26 -1.14 10.41
N MET A 192 5.38 -1.76 10.00
CA MET A 192 5.90 -1.65 8.63
C MET A 192 4.89 -2.12 7.59
N LEU A 193 4.28 -3.29 7.79
CA LEU A 193 3.26 -3.81 6.88
C LEU A 193 2.06 -2.87 6.74
N SER A 194 1.57 -2.33 7.87
CA SER A 194 0.41 -1.44 7.87
C SER A 194 0.70 -0.15 7.14
N PHE A 195 1.85 0.47 7.41
CA PHE A 195 2.27 1.69 6.74
C PHE A 195 2.52 1.46 5.25
N GLY A 196 3.23 0.39 4.87
CA GLY A 196 3.50 0.04 3.49
C GLY A 196 2.23 -0.25 2.69
N TYR A 197 1.24 -0.94 3.28
CA TYR A 197 -0.04 -1.16 2.62
C TYR A 197 -0.84 0.13 2.45
N SER A 198 -0.75 1.09 3.37
CA SER A 198 -1.39 2.40 3.20
C SER A 198 -0.75 3.20 2.06
N MET A 199 0.58 3.14 1.92
CA MET A 199 1.29 3.75 0.79
C MET A 199 0.86 3.11 -0.54
N LEU A 200 0.91 1.78 -0.63
CA LEU A 200 0.54 1.06 -1.85
C LEU A 200 -0.94 1.27 -2.22
N LEU A 201 -1.83 1.29 -1.22
CA LEU A 201 -3.26 1.56 -1.45
C LEU A 201 -3.47 2.94 -2.07
N ARG A 202 -2.75 3.95 -1.58
CA ARG A 202 -2.76 5.30 -2.15
C ARG A 202 -2.31 5.30 -3.61
N GLU A 203 -1.22 4.61 -3.95
CA GLU A 203 -0.74 4.53 -5.34
C GLU A 203 -1.78 3.89 -6.27
N ILE A 204 -2.43 2.82 -5.83
CA ILE A 204 -3.51 2.15 -6.57
C ILE A 204 -4.71 3.08 -6.73
N GLN A 205 -5.12 3.81 -5.68
CA GLN A 205 -6.22 4.78 -5.79
C GLN A 205 -5.91 5.88 -6.82
N VAL A 206 -4.71 6.45 -6.77
CA VAL A 206 -4.29 7.47 -7.75
C VAL A 206 -4.30 6.89 -9.17
N SER A 207 -3.77 5.67 -9.36
CA SER A 207 -3.79 5.00 -10.65
C SER A 207 -5.21 4.75 -11.16
N LEU A 208 -6.12 4.27 -10.35
CA LEU A 208 -7.52 4.05 -10.72
C LEU A 208 -8.20 5.34 -11.19
N GLU A 209 -8.00 6.42 -10.47
CA GLU A 209 -8.62 7.70 -10.75
C GLU A 209 -8.05 8.37 -12.00
N THR A 210 -6.73 8.31 -12.21
CA THR A 210 -6.12 8.79 -13.46
C THR A 210 -6.64 8.04 -14.69
N HIS A 211 -7.15 6.82 -14.50
CA HIS A 211 -7.83 6.03 -15.52
C HIS A 211 -9.36 6.25 -15.56
N GLY A 212 -9.88 7.18 -14.76
CA GLY A 212 -11.30 7.52 -14.73
C GLY A 212 -12.20 6.47 -14.06
N LEU A 213 -11.61 5.58 -13.23
CA LEU A 213 -12.35 4.59 -12.44
C LEU A 213 -12.63 5.15 -11.04
N ASN A 214 -13.73 4.69 -10.43
CA ASN A 214 -14.05 4.99 -9.05
C ASN A 214 -13.39 3.94 -8.14
N SER A 215 -12.51 4.37 -7.25
CA SER A 215 -11.77 3.49 -6.35
C SER A 215 -12.63 2.81 -5.28
N TYR A 216 -13.88 3.26 -5.09
CA TYR A 216 -14.80 2.71 -4.10
C TYR A 216 -15.71 1.59 -4.62
N PHE A 217 -15.88 1.47 -5.93
CA PHE A 217 -16.74 0.44 -6.55
C PHE A 217 -15.94 -0.84 -6.80
N GLY A 218 -15.84 -1.70 -5.78
CA GLY A 218 -15.13 -2.97 -5.82
C GLY A 218 -15.97 -4.12 -6.38
N PHE A 219 -15.33 -5.28 -6.51
CA PHE A 219 -15.93 -6.50 -7.02
C PHE A 219 -15.79 -7.68 -6.04
N PHE A 220 -14.65 -7.76 -5.33
CA PHE A 220 -14.37 -8.83 -4.35
C PHE A 220 -14.71 -8.39 -2.92
N HIS A 221 -14.17 -7.24 -2.49
CA HIS A 221 -14.53 -6.67 -1.20
C HIS A 221 -15.90 -6.01 -1.31
N ARG A 222 -16.80 -6.40 -0.42
CA ARG A 222 -18.12 -5.78 -0.35
C ARG A 222 -18.02 -4.30 -0.01
N ASP A 223 -18.99 -3.55 -0.50
CA ASP A 223 -19.09 -2.13 -0.21
C ASP A 223 -19.18 -1.88 1.29
N ALA A 224 -18.34 -0.96 1.74
CA ALA A 224 -18.31 -0.52 3.13
C ALA A 224 -18.05 0.99 3.17
N GLU A 225 -18.68 1.67 4.14
CA GLU A 225 -18.46 3.09 4.32
C GLU A 225 -16.97 3.41 4.49
N LYS A 226 -16.51 4.42 3.76
CA LYS A 226 -15.13 4.93 3.81
C LYS A 226 -14.06 3.92 3.38
N SER A 227 -14.45 2.83 2.69
CA SER A 227 -13.51 1.82 2.20
C SER A 227 -13.39 1.87 0.69
N PRO A 228 -12.21 2.11 0.11
CA PRO A 228 -12.00 2.10 -1.32
C PRO A 228 -11.92 0.65 -1.83
N SER A 229 -13.08 0.00 -1.98
CA SER A 229 -13.21 -1.44 -2.21
C SER A 229 -12.46 -1.92 -3.47
N LEU A 230 -12.52 -1.20 -4.60
CA LEU A 230 -11.76 -1.57 -5.79
C LEU A 230 -10.25 -1.46 -5.59
N ALA A 231 -9.80 -0.42 -4.89
CA ALA A 231 -8.38 -0.32 -4.56
C ALA A 231 -7.95 -1.43 -3.59
N CYS A 232 -8.83 -1.84 -2.66
CA CYS A 232 -8.61 -3.00 -1.79
C CYS A 232 -8.58 -4.32 -2.56
N ASP A 233 -9.34 -4.46 -3.63
CA ASP A 233 -9.29 -5.63 -4.52
C ASP A 233 -7.95 -5.71 -5.26
N LEU A 234 -7.57 -4.61 -5.91
CA LEU A 234 -6.35 -4.58 -6.72
C LEU A 234 -5.06 -4.67 -5.90
N ILE A 235 -5.04 -4.15 -4.67
CA ILE A 235 -3.85 -4.23 -3.83
C ILE A 235 -3.47 -5.67 -3.50
N GLU A 236 -4.43 -6.60 -3.51
CA GLU A 236 -4.20 -7.99 -3.09
C GLU A 236 -3.10 -8.67 -3.91
N GLU A 237 -3.07 -8.44 -5.21
CA GLU A 237 -2.04 -8.96 -6.11
C GLU A 237 -0.64 -8.42 -5.77
N TRP A 238 -0.55 -7.16 -5.34
CA TRP A 238 0.70 -6.44 -5.19
C TRP A 238 1.32 -6.50 -3.80
N ARG A 239 0.55 -6.87 -2.75
CA ARG A 239 1.02 -6.89 -1.36
C ARG A 239 2.32 -7.66 -1.18
N ALA A 240 2.35 -8.92 -1.64
CA ALA A 240 3.49 -9.79 -1.43
C ALA A 240 4.75 -9.34 -2.19
N VAL A 241 4.58 -8.82 -3.42
CA VAL A 241 5.70 -8.48 -4.30
C VAL A 241 6.25 -7.08 -4.05
N ILE A 242 5.47 -6.18 -3.48
CA ILE A 242 5.89 -4.81 -3.19
C ILE A 242 6.16 -4.63 -1.69
N VAL A 243 5.12 -4.67 -0.87
CA VAL A 243 5.23 -4.30 0.55
C VAL A 243 5.96 -5.38 1.35
N ASP A 244 5.47 -6.63 1.29
CA ASP A 244 6.05 -7.71 2.11
C ASP A 244 7.50 -7.96 1.72
N ALA A 245 7.82 -7.92 0.43
CA ALA A 245 9.19 -8.06 -0.06
C ALA A 245 10.11 -6.92 0.42
N THR A 246 9.60 -5.68 0.48
CA THR A 246 10.34 -4.52 0.99
C THR A 246 10.57 -4.65 2.48
N VAL A 247 9.53 -5.00 3.26
CA VAL A 247 9.62 -5.19 4.71
C VAL A 247 10.61 -6.31 5.05
N MET A 248 10.46 -7.49 4.44
CA MET A 248 11.37 -8.62 4.67
C MET A 248 12.83 -8.27 4.31
N SER A 249 13.03 -7.54 3.21
CA SER A 249 14.37 -7.09 2.82
C SER A 249 14.94 -6.07 3.81
N ALA A 250 14.13 -5.10 4.26
CA ALA A 250 14.57 -4.06 5.17
C ALA A 250 14.98 -4.63 6.54
N VAL A 251 14.22 -5.59 7.05
CA VAL A 251 14.49 -6.28 8.32
C VAL A 251 15.69 -7.22 8.20
N ASN A 252 15.65 -8.15 7.24
CA ASN A 252 16.67 -9.19 7.13
C ASN A 252 18.04 -8.67 6.68
N LYS A 253 18.12 -7.47 6.11
CA LYS A 253 19.37 -6.75 5.79
C LYS A 253 19.75 -5.70 6.83
N HIS A 254 19.05 -5.65 7.96
CA HIS A 254 19.27 -4.69 9.06
C HIS A 254 19.27 -3.22 8.64
N ILE A 255 18.51 -2.88 7.57
CA ILE A 255 18.32 -1.49 7.10
C ILE A 255 17.41 -0.74 8.08
N ILE A 256 16.36 -1.41 8.54
CA ILE A 256 15.49 -0.95 9.61
C ILE A 256 15.80 -1.74 10.87
N ARG A 257 15.93 -1.04 12.00
CA ARG A 257 16.28 -1.59 13.31
C ARG A 257 15.21 -1.23 14.33
N ARG A 258 15.25 -1.87 15.50
CA ARG A 258 14.27 -1.61 16.58
C ARG A 258 14.25 -0.15 17.05
N GLU A 259 15.38 0.54 17.03
CA GLU A 259 15.51 1.96 17.38
C GLU A 259 14.73 2.92 16.45
N HIS A 260 14.33 2.45 15.28
CA HIS A 260 13.47 3.21 14.35
C HIS A 260 11.98 3.13 14.69
N PHE A 261 11.65 2.57 15.84
CA PHE A 261 10.27 2.45 16.33
C PHE A 261 10.15 2.99 17.75
N GLU A 262 8.98 3.54 18.03
CA GLU A 262 8.60 4.08 19.32
C GLU A 262 7.18 3.65 19.69
N GLN A 263 6.91 3.60 20.99
CA GLN A 263 5.58 3.41 21.54
C GLN A 263 5.24 4.65 22.34
N GLU A 264 4.11 5.28 22.03
CA GLU A 264 3.62 6.40 22.82
C GLU A 264 3.09 5.90 24.18
N ASP A 265 3.41 6.61 25.25
CA ASP A 265 2.96 6.30 26.60
C ASP A 265 1.42 6.18 26.66
N GLY A 266 0.96 5.07 27.23
CA GLY A 266 -0.47 4.77 27.37
C GLY A 266 -1.19 4.31 26.10
N LYS A 267 -0.48 4.15 24.97
CA LYS A 267 -1.05 3.59 23.73
C LYS A 267 -0.44 2.23 23.40
N PRO A 268 -1.25 1.24 23.00
CA PRO A 268 -0.75 -0.12 22.75
C PRO A 268 0.02 -0.27 21.43
N GLY A 269 -0.01 0.73 20.52
CA GLY A 269 0.58 0.64 19.19
C GLY A 269 2.06 0.96 19.15
N ILE A 270 2.79 0.23 18.31
CA ILE A 270 4.18 0.53 17.97
C ILE A 270 4.21 1.21 16.60
N TYR A 271 4.88 2.36 16.51
CA TYR A 271 4.93 3.19 15.33
C TYR A 271 6.37 3.55 14.97
N PHE A 272 6.60 3.98 13.75
CA PHE A 272 7.89 4.49 13.34
C PHE A 272 8.26 5.79 14.05
N THR A 273 9.54 5.94 14.39
CA THR A 273 10.14 7.24 14.62
C THR A 273 10.19 8.05 13.31
N LYS A 274 10.44 9.35 13.39
CA LYS A 274 10.58 10.21 12.21
C LYS A 274 11.66 9.71 11.25
N GLU A 275 12.79 9.25 11.76
CA GLU A 275 13.86 8.68 10.95
C GLU A 275 13.46 7.36 10.33
N GLY A 276 12.79 6.48 11.08
CA GLY A 276 12.27 5.21 10.58
C GLY A 276 11.30 5.40 9.41
N VAL A 277 10.39 6.39 9.50
CA VAL A 277 9.49 6.77 8.40
C VAL A 277 10.29 7.15 7.16
N ARG A 278 11.31 8.00 7.27
CA ARG A 278 12.13 8.45 6.14
C ARG A 278 12.80 7.27 5.44
N ILE A 279 13.49 6.42 6.21
CA ILE A 279 14.18 5.24 5.68
C ILE A 279 13.21 4.29 4.98
N PHE A 280 12.03 4.05 5.60
CA PHE A 280 11.04 3.13 5.03
C PHE A 280 10.42 3.67 3.75
N ILE A 281 10.08 4.95 3.69
CA ILE A 281 9.58 5.62 2.47
C ILE A 281 10.59 5.49 1.33
N GLU A 282 11.87 5.80 1.58
CA GLU A 282 12.93 5.66 0.58
C GLU A 282 12.98 4.24 -0.02
N ARG A 283 12.82 3.20 0.81
CA ARG A 283 12.78 1.80 0.35
C ARG A 283 11.53 1.47 -0.44
N MET A 284 10.38 1.96 -0.01
CA MET A 284 9.12 1.79 -0.73
C MET A 284 9.15 2.48 -2.09
N GLU A 285 9.61 3.72 -2.17
CA GLU A 285 9.76 4.46 -3.42
C GLU A 285 10.73 3.77 -4.39
N GLN A 286 11.88 3.31 -3.89
CA GLN A 286 12.82 2.53 -4.69
C GLN A 286 12.18 1.26 -5.26
N LYS A 287 11.34 0.58 -4.46
CA LYS A 287 10.62 -0.62 -4.91
C LYS A 287 9.54 -0.29 -5.93
N LEU A 288 8.74 0.74 -5.70
CA LEU A 288 7.67 1.20 -6.61
C LEU A 288 8.22 1.68 -7.95
N SER A 289 9.39 2.33 -7.95
CA SER A 289 10.06 2.80 -9.17
C SER A 289 10.79 1.69 -9.96
N THR A 290 10.85 0.46 -9.42
CA THR A 290 11.54 -0.64 -10.09
C THR A 290 10.70 -1.15 -11.26
N LYS A 291 11.26 -1.08 -12.48
CA LYS A 291 10.60 -1.67 -13.66
C LYS A 291 10.66 -3.19 -13.56
N ILE A 292 9.50 -3.83 -13.70
CA ILE A 292 9.37 -5.28 -13.74
C ILE A 292 8.63 -5.69 -15.00
N GLN A 293 8.90 -6.89 -15.50
CA GLN A 293 8.08 -7.49 -16.54
C GLN A 293 6.84 -8.09 -15.88
N TYR A 294 5.67 -7.57 -16.26
CA TYR A 294 4.40 -8.15 -15.85
C TYR A 294 4.12 -9.35 -16.75
N LEU A 295 4.01 -10.53 -16.16
CA LEU A 295 3.60 -11.73 -16.87
C LEU A 295 2.09 -11.90 -16.66
N PRO A 296 1.31 -11.98 -17.74
CA PRO A 296 -0.11 -12.32 -17.59
C PRO A 296 -0.22 -13.70 -16.96
N TYR A 297 -1.02 -13.82 -15.92
CA TYR A 297 -1.45 -15.10 -15.37
C TYR A 297 -2.55 -15.63 -16.29
N ILE A 298 -2.17 -16.53 -17.17
CA ILE A 298 -3.10 -17.27 -18.03
C ILE A 298 -3.29 -18.67 -17.48
#